data_f1aaa8fd091f792dfd89f8f1321cbd03
#
_entry.id   f1aaa8fd091f792dfd89f8f1321cbd03
#
_cell.length_a   1.000
_cell.length_b   1.000
_cell.length_c   1.000
_cell.angle_alpha   90.00
_cell.angle_beta   90.00
_cell.angle_gamma   90.00
#
_symmetry.space_group_name_H-M   'P 1'
#
loop_
_entity.id
_entity.type
_entity.pdbx_description
1 polymer ?
#
loop_
_entity_poly.entity_id
_entity_poly.type
_entity_poly.pdbx_seq_one_letter_code
_entity_poly.pdbx_strand_id
1 'polypeptide(L)'
;MSTKFLIAILLLLLSSPLAHSQNQFVTTHGKQFLTPDGKPLILRGMNLGNWLVPEGYMFKFKTANSPRLIETVINQLVGEDEARGFWKTYRDNYITREDIHLLKKLGFNSVRIPFNYRLFISADDPTKLEGDGYQLLDRVVKWCKQEGLYVILDMHAAPGGQTGDNIDDSFGYPFLFESNDSQELTVKIWQKIATTFQNEPTVLGYDLLNEPIATHFDANYFNPKLEPVYRKIVSGIRMVDKNHIVFLGGAQWDGNFKVFGPPFDDKLAYTFHKYWFTVNQEAIQEYLDFRDKYNVPVWMGESGENTDEWMSSYRTLLEKHDLGWCFWPYKKVDATSCVASVNRPADWDEVVNFANNPRSTFEEVRKARPAKEKINNALGAFLENIKLANCRLNRGYLNALGVGQAIE
;
A
#
# COMPACT_ATOMS: atom_id res chain seq x y z
N MET A 1 33.92 -81.83 -14.03
CA MET A 1 34.30 -80.43 -14.42
C MET A 1 33.09 -79.56 -14.12
N SER A 2 33.18 -78.76 -13.05
CA SER A 2 32.03 -77.94 -12.53
C SER A 2 32.39 -76.47 -12.70
N THR A 3 31.65 -75.80 -13.52
CA THR A 3 31.85 -74.35 -13.83
C THR A 3 30.91 -73.57 -12.92
N LYS A 4 31.47 -72.85 -11.94
CA LYS A 4 30.76 -71.92 -11.04
C LYS A 4 30.57 -70.57 -11.76
N PHE A 5 29.31 -70.19 -12.02
CA PHE A 5 28.96 -68.85 -12.44
C PHE A 5 28.88 -67.94 -11.21
N LEU A 6 29.72 -66.89 -11.22
CA LEU A 6 29.66 -65.78 -10.27
C LEU A 6 28.72 -64.73 -10.83
N ILE A 7 27.58 -64.46 -10.17
CA ILE A 7 26.69 -63.34 -10.49
C ILE A 7 27.14 -62.19 -9.58
N ALA A 8 27.73 -61.15 -10.19
CA ALA A 8 28.02 -59.89 -9.53
C ALA A 8 26.75 -58.98 -9.60
N ILE A 9 26.10 -58.81 -8.47
CA ILE A 9 25.01 -57.85 -8.33
C ILE A 9 25.61 -56.45 -8.12
N LEU A 10 25.53 -55.60 -9.15
CA LEU A 10 25.93 -54.20 -9.10
C LEU A 10 24.78 -53.39 -8.46
N LEU A 11 24.90 -53.06 -7.18
CA LEU A 11 24.00 -52.15 -6.48
C LEU A 11 24.29 -50.69 -6.94
N LEU A 12 23.54 -50.21 -7.92
CA LEU A 12 23.46 -48.79 -8.26
C LEU A 12 22.68 -48.08 -7.15
N LEU A 13 23.38 -47.47 -6.22
CA LEU A 13 22.82 -46.47 -5.32
C LEU A 13 22.47 -45.25 -6.14
N LEU A 14 21.20 -45.15 -6.53
CA LEU A 14 20.58 -43.93 -7.02
C LEU A 14 20.53 -42.95 -5.84
N SER A 15 21.55 -42.13 -5.67
CA SER A 15 21.51 -40.94 -4.87
C SER A 15 20.59 -39.94 -5.61
N SER A 16 19.30 -40.02 -5.39
CA SER A 16 18.40 -38.93 -5.73
C SER A 16 18.87 -37.71 -4.97
N PRO A 17 19.22 -36.59 -5.65
CA PRO A 17 19.43 -35.35 -4.93
C PRO A 17 18.13 -35.05 -4.22
N LEU A 18 18.15 -34.97 -2.90
CA LEU A 18 17.09 -34.36 -2.12
C LEU A 18 16.94 -32.96 -2.71
N ALA A 19 15.93 -32.78 -3.57
CA ALA A 19 15.51 -31.46 -3.99
C ALA A 19 15.12 -30.72 -2.71
N HIS A 20 16.04 -29.97 -2.15
CA HIS A 20 15.69 -28.95 -1.19
C HIS A 20 14.68 -28.07 -1.94
N SER A 21 13.43 -28.10 -1.52
CA SER A 21 12.44 -27.14 -1.96
C SER A 21 13.05 -25.77 -1.70
N GLN A 22 13.58 -25.15 -2.76
CA GLN A 22 14.13 -23.81 -2.68
C GLN A 22 13.03 -22.92 -2.13
N ASN A 23 13.26 -22.26 -1.00
CA ASN A 23 12.33 -21.29 -0.45
C ASN A 23 12.07 -20.25 -1.55
N GLN A 24 10.85 -20.16 -2.03
CA GLN A 24 10.49 -19.22 -3.13
C GLN A 24 10.15 -17.81 -2.59
N PHE A 25 10.04 -17.68 -1.28
CA PHE A 25 9.57 -16.45 -0.63
C PHE A 25 10.74 -15.64 -0.08
N VAL A 26 10.58 -14.31 -0.10
CA VAL A 26 11.39 -13.44 0.73
C VAL A 26 11.16 -13.80 2.20
N THR A 27 12.20 -13.81 2.99
CA THR A 27 12.12 -14.12 4.43
C THR A 27 12.83 -13.05 5.25
N THR A 28 12.66 -13.11 6.57
CA THR A 28 13.38 -12.29 7.53
C THR A 28 14.52 -13.08 8.16
N HIS A 29 15.68 -12.43 8.36
CA HIS A 29 16.77 -12.98 9.15
C HIS A 29 17.45 -11.86 9.95
N GLY A 30 17.21 -11.87 11.25
CA GLY A 30 17.64 -10.73 12.08
C GLY A 30 17.04 -9.43 11.55
N LYS A 31 17.87 -8.43 11.33
CA LYS A 31 17.49 -7.09 10.90
C LYS A 31 17.22 -6.96 9.39
N GLN A 32 17.32 -8.04 8.63
CA GLN A 32 17.33 -8.01 7.16
C GLN A 32 16.17 -8.80 6.56
N PHE A 33 15.74 -8.35 5.39
CA PHE A 33 15.01 -9.17 4.44
C PHE A 33 16.03 -9.95 3.59
N LEU A 34 15.72 -11.21 3.31
CA LEU A 34 16.52 -12.06 2.43
C LEU A 34 15.69 -12.51 1.22
N THR A 35 16.28 -12.42 0.04
CA THR A 35 15.74 -13.01 -1.18
C THR A 35 15.66 -14.54 -1.06
N PRO A 36 14.90 -15.22 -1.95
CA PRO A 36 14.82 -16.68 -1.96
C PRO A 36 16.17 -17.41 -2.03
N ASP A 37 17.18 -16.78 -2.64
CA ASP A 37 18.56 -17.28 -2.73
C ASP A 37 19.46 -16.84 -1.56
N GLY A 38 18.87 -16.28 -0.50
CA GLY A 38 19.54 -15.95 0.77
C GLY A 38 20.36 -14.66 0.77
N LYS A 39 20.21 -13.80 -0.24
CA LYS A 39 20.93 -12.53 -0.30
C LYS A 39 20.16 -11.42 0.42
N PRO A 40 20.83 -10.45 1.06
CA PRO A 40 20.19 -9.28 1.61
C PRO A 40 19.39 -8.52 0.56
N LEU A 41 18.17 -8.12 0.92
CA LEU A 41 17.25 -7.37 0.08
C LEU A 41 16.93 -6.02 0.73
N ILE A 42 17.33 -4.94 0.07
CA ILE A 42 16.87 -3.59 0.41
C ILE A 42 15.70 -3.24 -0.51
N LEU A 43 14.54 -3.00 0.08
CA LEU A 43 13.34 -2.61 -0.65
C LEU A 43 13.47 -1.14 -1.10
N ARG A 44 13.32 -0.90 -2.40
CA ARG A 44 13.25 0.42 -3.03
C ARG A 44 11.93 0.50 -3.74
N GLY A 45 10.94 1.05 -3.02
CA GLY A 45 9.54 0.95 -3.42
C GLY A 45 8.89 2.25 -3.80
N MET A 46 7.71 2.12 -4.36
CA MET A 46 6.79 3.22 -4.66
C MET A 46 5.38 2.84 -4.21
N ASN A 47 4.72 3.76 -3.49
CA ASN A 47 3.33 3.62 -3.12
C ASN A 47 2.42 3.91 -4.32
N LEU A 48 1.55 2.97 -4.68
CA LEU A 48 0.49 3.17 -5.68
C LEU A 48 -0.70 3.94 -5.08
N GLY A 49 -0.40 5.04 -4.39
CA GLY A 49 -1.37 5.89 -3.70
C GLY A 49 -2.41 6.49 -4.62
N ASN A 50 -3.53 6.90 -4.07
CA ASN A 50 -4.68 7.47 -4.78
C ASN A 50 -5.41 6.52 -5.75
N TRP A 51 -4.98 5.27 -5.90
CA TRP A 51 -5.62 4.31 -6.80
C TRP A 51 -6.83 3.61 -6.19
N LEU A 52 -6.61 2.83 -5.12
CA LEU A 52 -7.69 2.09 -4.42
C LEU A 52 -8.14 2.76 -3.12
N VAL A 53 -7.48 3.86 -2.76
CA VAL A 53 -7.82 4.78 -1.67
C VAL A 53 -7.63 6.20 -2.19
N PRO A 54 -8.66 6.84 -2.73
CA PRO A 54 -8.59 8.23 -3.19
C PRO A 54 -8.42 9.19 -2.01
N GLU A 55 -7.54 10.17 -2.15
CA GLU A 55 -7.33 11.24 -1.16
C GLU A 55 -7.59 12.62 -1.77
N GLY A 56 -8.33 13.46 -1.03
CA GLY A 56 -8.84 14.72 -1.56
C GLY A 56 -7.78 15.66 -2.09
N TYR A 57 -6.66 15.82 -1.38
CA TYR A 57 -5.59 16.73 -1.81
C TYR A 57 -4.97 16.34 -3.16
N MET A 58 -4.97 15.04 -3.50
CA MET A 58 -4.48 14.56 -4.79
C MET A 58 -5.41 14.92 -5.95
N PHE A 59 -6.70 15.18 -5.66
CA PHE A 59 -7.69 15.75 -6.58
C PHE A 59 -7.75 17.28 -6.53
N LYS A 60 -6.96 17.94 -5.65
CA LYS A 60 -7.04 19.37 -5.30
C LYS A 60 -8.30 19.74 -4.49
N PHE A 61 -8.95 18.78 -3.86
CA PHE A 61 -10.06 19.02 -2.94
C PHE A 61 -9.55 19.33 -1.54
N LYS A 62 -10.16 20.30 -0.86
CA LYS A 62 -9.78 20.72 0.50
C LYS A 62 -10.70 20.13 1.56
N THR A 63 -12.00 20.05 1.26
CA THR A 63 -13.03 19.63 2.22
C THR A 63 -13.53 18.21 1.98
N ALA A 64 -13.59 17.77 0.73
CA ALA A 64 -13.86 16.36 0.39
C ALA A 64 -12.54 15.58 0.39
N ASN A 65 -12.02 15.25 1.58
CA ASN A 65 -10.66 14.78 1.78
C ASN A 65 -10.53 13.26 2.02
N SER A 66 -11.64 12.53 2.23
CA SER A 66 -11.65 11.07 2.36
C SER A 66 -12.29 10.38 1.16
N PRO A 67 -12.04 9.08 0.92
CA PRO A 67 -12.64 8.33 -0.18
C PRO A 67 -14.16 8.49 -0.25
N ARG A 68 -14.86 8.35 0.87
CA ARG A 68 -16.32 8.47 0.97
C ARG A 68 -16.82 9.87 0.59
N LEU A 69 -16.12 10.92 1.03
CA LEU A 69 -16.47 12.29 0.70
C LEU A 69 -16.23 12.60 -0.78
N ILE A 70 -15.14 12.06 -1.36
CA ILE A 70 -14.83 12.18 -2.79
C ILE A 70 -15.87 11.44 -3.63
N GLU A 71 -16.25 10.22 -3.25
CA GLU A 71 -17.36 9.49 -3.88
C GLU A 71 -18.64 10.28 -3.85
N THR A 72 -18.96 10.92 -2.70
CA THR A 72 -20.13 11.78 -2.57
C THR A 72 -20.10 12.96 -3.55
N VAL A 73 -18.93 13.60 -3.75
CA VAL A 73 -18.77 14.66 -4.75
C VAL A 73 -19.15 14.16 -6.14
N ILE A 74 -18.59 13.02 -6.55
CA ILE A 74 -18.86 12.46 -7.88
C ILE A 74 -20.33 12.06 -8.02
N ASN A 75 -20.92 11.40 -7.01
CA ASN A 75 -22.35 11.06 -6.99
C ASN A 75 -23.25 12.30 -7.12
N GLN A 76 -22.93 13.40 -6.44
CA GLN A 76 -23.67 14.66 -6.53
C GLN A 76 -23.53 15.35 -7.89
N LEU A 77 -22.41 15.14 -8.58
CA LEU A 77 -22.18 15.70 -9.91
C LEU A 77 -22.88 14.92 -11.03
N VAL A 78 -22.88 13.58 -10.98
CA VAL A 78 -23.33 12.78 -12.13
C VAL A 78 -24.41 11.74 -11.80
N GLY A 79 -24.74 11.52 -10.53
CA GLY A 79 -25.64 10.45 -10.09
C GLY A 79 -24.92 9.11 -9.93
N GLU A 80 -25.58 8.16 -9.26
CA GLU A 80 -24.93 6.92 -8.82
C GLU A 80 -24.46 6.02 -9.97
N ASP A 81 -25.25 5.90 -11.05
CA ASP A 81 -24.94 5.03 -12.17
C ASP A 81 -23.69 5.49 -12.95
N GLU A 82 -23.66 6.79 -13.28
CA GLU A 82 -22.52 7.38 -13.98
C GLU A 82 -21.28 7.41 -13.06
N ALA A 83 -21.47 7.63 -11.75
CA ALA A 83 -20.37 7.59 -10.77
C ALA A 83 -19.75 6.19 -10.64
N ARG A 84 -20.55 5.12 -10.67
CA ARG A 84 -20.01 3.73 -10.71
C ARG A 84 -19.15 3.51 -11.96
N GLY A 85 -19.61 3.98 -13.11
CA GLY A 85 -18.88 3.94 -14.37
C GLY A 85 -17.57 4.73 -14.30
N PHE A 86 -17.60 5.93 -13.74
CA PHE A 86 -16.42 6.77 -13.50
C PHE A 86 -15.38 6.04 -12.64
N TRP A 87 -15.76 5.51 -11.48
CA TRP A 87 -14.84 4.84 -10.57
C TRP A 87 -14.29 3.56 -11.14
N LYS A 88 -15.09 2.81 -11.92
CA LYS A 88 -14.57 1.65 -12.64
C LYS A 88 -13.49 2.05 -13.64
N THR A 89 -13.77 3.03 -14.49
CA THR A 89 -12.81 3.53 -15.49
C THR A 89 -11.58 4.16 -14.84
N TYR A 90 -11.76 4.89 -13.73
CA TYR A 90 -10.67 5.42 -12.94
C TYR A 90 -9.71 4.32 -12.48
N ARG A 91 -10.23 3.26 -11.84
CA ARG A 91 -9.40 2.15 -11.37
C ARG A 91 -8.72 1.38 -12.50
N ASP A 92 -9.36 1.30 -13.67
CA ASP A 92 -8.81 0.63 -14.83
C ASP A 92 -7.68 1.44 -15.51
N ASN A 93 -7.73 2.78 -15.44
CA ASN A 93 -6.80 3.68 -16.14
C ASN A 93 -5.68 4.23 -15.24
N TYR A 94 -5.89 4.32 -13.90
CA TYR A 94 -4.96 5.00 -13.00
C TYR A 94 -3.67 4.22 -12.81
N ILE A 95 -3.77 2.90 -12.60
CA ILE A 95 -2.65 1.97 -12.58
C ILE A 95 -2.90 0.91 -13.63
N THR A 96 -1.98 0.81 -14.58
CA THR A 96 -2.00 -0.12 -15.70
C THR A 96 -0.72 -0.96 -15.74
N ARG A 97 -0.64 -1.90 -16.65
CA ARG A 97 0.57 -2.70 -16.86
C ARG A 97 1.77 -1.82 -17.24
N GLU A 98 1.54 -0.78 -18.03
CA GLU A 98 2.55 0.16 -18.46
C GLU A 98 3.13 0.95 -17.29
N ASP A 99 2.34 1.27 -16.27
CA ASP A 99 2.80 1.89 -15.03
C ASP A 99 3.76 0.97 -14.27
N ILE A 100 3.42 -0.31 -14.13
CA ILE A 100 4.25 -1.31 -13.46
C ILE A 100 5.56 -1.55 -14.25
N HIS A 101 5.48 -1.64 -15.58
CA HIS A 101 6.64 -1.72 -16.44
C HIS A 101 7.57 -0.50 -16.30
N LEU A 102 7.00 0.70 -16.25
CA LEU A 102 7.76 1.93 -16.03
C LEU A 102 8.48 1.89 -14.68
N LEU A 103 7.81 1.52 -13.58
CA LEU A 103 8.45 1.44 -12.26
C LEU A 103 9.64 0.48 -12.27
N LYS A 104 9.52 -0.68 -12.91
CA LYS A 104 10.65 -1.60 -13.09
C LYS A 104 11.79 -0.97 -13.88
N LYS A 105 11.47 -0.34 -15.01
CA LYS A 105 12.45 0.32 -15.87
C LYS A 105 13.17 1.48 -15.16
N LEU A 106 12.50 2.16 -14.24
CA LEU A 106 13.06 3.21 -13.41
C LEU A 106 14.05 2.68 -12.36
N GLY A 107 14.01 1.39 -12.03
CA GLY A 107 14.91 0.76 -11.06
C GLY A 107 14.30 0.49 -9.69
N PHE A 108 12.99 0.64 -9.53
CA PHE A 108 12.30 0.15 -8.33
C PHE A 108 12.29 -1.38 -8.31
N ASN A 109 12.27 -1.95 -7.10
CA ASN A 109 12.18 -3.41 -6.91
C ASN A 109 10.90 -3.84 -6.16
N SER A 110 10.12 -2.89 -5.69
CA SER A 110 8.88 -3.16 -4.97
C SER A 110 7.83 -2.08 -5.18
N VAL A 111 6.57 -2.44 -4.94
CA VAL A 111 5.43 -1.53 -4.84
C VAL A 111 4.64 -1.84 -3.57
N ARG A 112 4.13 -0.79 -2.92
CA ARG A 112 3.13 -0.90 -1.86
C ARG A 112 1.78 -0.52 -2.45
N ILE A 113 0.74 -1.30 -2.15
CA ILE A 113 -0.59 -1.16 -2.73
C ILE A 113 -1.58 -0.84 -1.63
N PRO A 114 -1.84 0.46 -1.37
CA PRO A 114 -2.88 0.90 -0.46
C PRO A 114 -4.27 0.52 -0.99
N PHE A 115 -5.12 -0.07 -0.14
CA PHE A 115 -6.49 -0.40 -0.50
C PHE A 115 -7.50 -0.07 0.61
N ASN A 116 -8.72 0.25 0.19
CA ASN A 116 -9.87 0.45 1.07
C ASN A 116 -10.64 -0.87 1.21
N TYR A 117 -10.95 -1.27 2.46
CA TYR A 117 -11.70 -2.49 2.75
C TYR A 117 -13.05 -2.59 2.02
N ARG A 118 -13.68 -1.45 1.71
CA ARG A 118 -14.97 -1.38 1.02
C ARG A 118 -14.94 -1.99 -0.38
N LEU A 119 -13.76 -2.07 -0.99
CA LEU A 119 -13.57 -2.76 -2.28
C LEU A 119 -13.58 -4.30 -2.16
N PHE A 120 -13.58 -4.85 -0.94
CA PHE A 120 -13.49 -6.30 -0.68
C PHE A 120 -14.78 -6.91 -0.15
N ILE A 121 -15.79 -6.08 0.10
CA ILE A 121 -17.12 -6.49 0.56
C ILE A 121 -18.18 -6.15 -0.49
N SER A 122 -19.32 -6.84 -0.43
CA SER A 122 -20.47 -6.47 -1.25
C SER A 122 -21.05 -5.12 -0.81
N ALA A 123 -21.43 -4.29 -1.76
CA ALA A 123 -22.10 -3.02 -1.46
C ALA A 123 -23.49 -3.22 -0.81
N ASP A 124 -24.18 -4.29 -1.19
CA ASP A 124 -25.54 -4.59 -0.73
C ASP A 124 -25.55 -5.38 0.59
N ASP A 125 -24.49 -6.13 0.86
CA ASP A 125 -24.36 -6.96 2.07
C ASP A 125 -22.90 -6.96 2.56
N PRO A 126 -22.54 -6.06 3.50
CA PRO A 126 -21.17 -5.95 4.01
C PRO A 126 -20.61 -7.22 4.67
N THR A 127 -21.44 -8.22 4.96
CA THR A 127 -20.99 -9.52 5.50
C THR A 127 -20.39 -10.43 4.43
N LYS A 128 -20.67 -10.15 3.15
CA LYS A 128 -20.15 -10.92 2.01
C LYS A 128 -18.85 -10.32 1.48
N LEU A 129 -17.83 -11.16 1.42
CA LEU A 129 -16.50 -10.79 0.89
C LEU A 129 -16.46 -10.97 -0.63
N GLU A 130 -17.21 -10.15 -1.37
CA GLU A 130 -17.46 -10.29 -2.82
C GLU A 130 -17.16 -9.03 -3.62
N GLY A 131 -16.29 -8.16 -3.13
CA GLY A 131 -15.95 -6.91 -3.82
C GLY A 131 -14.91 -7.07 -4.94
N ASP A 132 -14.84 -6.07 -5.83
CA ASP A 132 -13.92 -6.01 -6.99
C ASP A 132 -12.43 -5.96 -6.58
N GLY A 133 -12.13 -5.60 -5.33
CA GLY A 133 -10.78 -5.45 -4.80
C GLY A 133 -9.92 -6.69 -5.00
N TYR A 134 -10.48 -7.89 -4.84
CA TYR A 134 -9.76 -9.15 -5.05
C TYR A 134 -9.24 -9.28 -6.49
N GLN A 135 -10.06 -8.92 -7.49
CA GLN A 135 -9.68 -8.98 -8.91
C GLN A 135 -8.66 -7.90 -9.25
N LEU A 136 -8.77 -6.71 -8.64
CA LEU A 136 -7.83 -5.60 -8.82
C LEU A 136 -6.45 -5.97 -8.26
N LEU A 137 -6.38 -6.57 -7.08
CA LEU A 137 -5.11 -7.05 -6.50
C LEU A 137 -4.52 -8.18 -7.32
N ASP A 138 -5.29 -9.19 -7.71
CA ASP A 138 -4.81 -10.30 -8.55
C ASP A 138 -4.21 -9.78 -9.87
N ARG A 139 -4.88 -8.81 -10.49
CA ARG A 139 -4.43 -8.20 -11.75
C ARG A 139 -3.07 -7.50 -11.60
N VAL A 140 -2.90 -6.65 -10.60
CA VAL A 140 -1.65 -5.89 -10.40
C VAL A 140 -0.52 -6.80 -9.92
N VAL A 141 -0.79 -7.80 -9.07
CA VAL A 141 0.20 -8.80 -8.64
C VAL A 141 0.73 -9.57 -9.86
N LYS A 142 -0.15 -9.97 -10.80
CA LYS A 142 0.27 -10.62 -12.05
C LYS A 142 1.17 -9.73 -12.90
N TRP A 143 0.90 -8.43 -13.00
CA TRP A 143 1.78 -7.50 -13.70
C TRP A 143 3.14 -7.37 -13.00
N CYS A 144 3.14 -7.23 -11.67
CA CYS A 144 4.37 -7.17 -10.88
C CYS A 144 5.20 -8.45 -11.02
N LYS A 145 4.56 -9.62 -11.05
CA LYS A 145 5.21 -10.91 -11.30
C LYS A 145 5.93 -10.94 -12.65
N GLN A 146 5.29 -10.45 -13.71
CA GLN A 146 5.88 -10.39 -15.05
C GLN A 146 7.10 -9.47 -15.11
N GLU A 147 7.10 -8.39 -14.35
CA GLU A 147 8.18 -7.42 -14.29
C GLU A 147 9.23 -7.73 -13.20
N GLY A 148 8.99 -8.72 -12.34
CA GLY A 148 9.89 -9.06 -11.23
C GLY A 148 9.99 -7.97 -10.16
N LEU A 149 8.83 -7.39 -9.80
CA LEU A 149 8.65 -6.47 -8.68
C LEU A 149 7.99 -7.18 -7.51
N TYR A 150 8.48 -6.97 -6.30
CA TYR A 150 7.79 -7.41 -5.09
C TYR A 150 6.59 -6.52 -4.77
N VAL A 151 5.58 -7.10 -4.15
CA VAL A 151 4.33 -6.42 -3.77
C VAL A 151 4.14 -6.48 -2.27
N ILE A 152 3.82 -5.35 -1.66
CA ILE A 152 3.35 -5.24 -0.28
C ILE A 152 1.90 -4.76 -0.35
N LEU A 153 0.98 -5.58 0.16
CA LEU A 153 -0.45 -5.24 0.22
C LEU A 153 -0.73 -4.50 1.53
N ASP A 154 -1.34 -3.32 1.44
CA ASP A 154 -1.57 -2.43 2.58
C ASP A 154 -3.06 -2.16 2.77
N MET A 155 -3.60 -2.53 3.94
CA MET A 155 -4.95 -2.10 4.31
C MET A 155 -4.91 -0.66 4.82
N HIS A 156 -5.05 0.25 3.89
CA HIS A 156 -4.99 1.69 4.13
C HIS A 156 -6.24 2.25 4.82
N ALA A 157 -7.37 1.62 4.58
CA ALA A 157 -8.62 1.91 5.27
C ALA A 157 -9.27 0.60 5.72
N ALA A 158 -9.32 0.38 7.02
CA ALA A 158 -9.89 -0.80 7.65
C ALA A 158 -11.36 -0.59 8.07
N PRO A 159 -12.15 -1.69 8.24
CA PRO A 159 -13.48 -1.61 8.82
C PRO A 159 -13.49 -0.82 10.14
N GLY A 160 -14.37 0.16 10.24
CA GLY A 160 -14.48 1.04 11.40
C GLY A 160 -13.45 2.19 11.45
N GLY A 161 -12.41 2.15 10.62
CA GLY A 161 -11.29 3.10 10.62
C GLY A 161 -10.27 2.80 11.71
N GLN A 162 -8.99 2.79 11.35
CA GLN A 162 -7.87 2.56 12.27
C GLN A 162 -7.16 3.84 12.67
N THR A 163 -7.16 4.86 11.80
CA THR A 163 -6.54 6.16 12.07
C THR A 163 -7.50 7.10 12.80
N GLY A 164 -8.77 7.09 12.39
CA GLY A 164 -9.81 8.00 12.84
C GLY A 164 -9.79 9.35 12.11
N ASP A 165 -9.14 9.43 10.94
CA ASP A 165 -8.99 10.63 10.14
C ASP A 165 -9.31 10.37 8.64
N ASN A 166 -9.06 11.35 7.79
CA ASN A 166 -9.46 11.34 6.38
C ASN A 166 -8.85 10.20 5.55
N ILE A 167 -7.68 9.73 5.88
CA ILE A 167 -6.95 8.73 5.09
C ILE A 167 -7.54 7.31 5.20
N ASP A 168 -8.20 6.99 6.32
CA ASP A 168 -8.75 5.66 6.57
C ASP A 168 -10.25 5.51 6.25
N ASP A 169 -10.85 6.52 5.65
CA ASP A 169 -12.28 6.54 5.29
C ASP A 169 -13.24 6.38 6.49
N SER A 170 -12.77 6.66 7.70
CA SER A 170 -13.57 6.61 8.94
C SER A 170 -14.61 7.73 9.01
N PHE A 171 -15.42 7.70 10.06
CA PHE A 171 -16.34 8.78 10.43
C PHE A 171 -15.72 9.76 11.45
N GLY A 172 -14.38 9.95 11.42
CA GLY A 172 -13.66 10.85 12.32
C GLY A 172 -13.35 10.26 13.69
N TYR A 173 -13.35 8.92 13.79
CA TYR A 173 -13.00 8.20 15.02
C TYR A 173 -12.51 6.79 14.70
N PRO A 174 -11.49 6.24 15.42
CA PRO A 174 -10.90 4.94 15.13
C PRO A 174 -11.72 3.78 15.76
N PHE A 175 -12.93 3.56 15.26
CA PHE A 175 -13.87 2.57 15.76
C PHE A 175 -13.37 1.13 15.68
N LEU A 176 -12.38 0.84 14.83
CA LEU A 176 -11.75 -0.49 14.77
C LEU A 176 -11.33 -1.00 16.16
N PHE A 177 -10.80 -0.11 17.00
CA PHE A 177 -10.30 -0.48 18.34
C PHE A 177 -11.39 -0.70 19.39
N GLU A 178 -12.65 -0.43 19.05
CA GLU A 178 -13.80 -0.57 19.95
C GLU A 178 -14.89 -1.50 19.44
N SER A 179 -14.86 -1.83 18.14
CA SER A 179 -15.86 -2.67 17.49
C SER A 179 -15.31 -4.06 17.21
N ASN A 180 -15.81 -5.06 17.92
CA ASN A 180 -15.48 -6.47 17.64
C ASN A 180 -15.86 -6.88 16.21
N ASP A 181 -17.02 -6.42 15.71
CA ASP A 181 -17.47 -6.72 14.35
C ASP A 181 -16.50 -6.16 13.30
N SER A 182 -16.01 -4.93 13.50
CA SER A 182 -15.00 -4.32 12.63
C SER A 182 -13.68 -5.10 12.65
N GLN A 183 -13.22 -5.53 13.83
CA GLN A 183 -12.03 -6.36 13.96
C GLN A 183 -12.20 -7.72 13.28
N GLU A 184 -13.35 -8.38 13.47
CA GLU A 184 -13.63 -9.67 12.83
C GLU A 184 -13.71 -9.56 11.31
N LEU A 185 -14.34 -8.49 10.80
CA LEU A 185 -14.38 -8.23 9.37
C LEU A 185 -12.97 -7.97 8.80
N THR A 186 -12.14 -7.21 9.52
CA THR A 186 -10.73 -6.98 9.16
C THR A 186 -9.96 -8.30 9.06
N VAL A 187 -10.11 -9.19 10.07
CA VAL A 187 -9.50 -10.53 10.05
C VAL A 187 -9.98 -11.35 8.86
N LYS A 188 -11.29 -11.38 8.59
CA LYS A 188 -11.85 -12.15 7.47
C LYS A 188 -11.36 -11.66 6.11
N ILE A 189 -11.25 -10.34 5.92
CA ILE A 189 -10.71 -9.76 4.67
C ILE A 189 -9.26 -10.18 4.49
N TRP A 190 -8.41 -9.98 5.51
CA TRP A 190 -7.01 -10.40 5.46
C TRP A 190 -6.84 -11.90 5.24
N GLN A 191 -7.65 -12.72 5.93
CA GLN A 191 -7.63 -14.17 5.75
C GLN A 191 -7.96 -14.57 4.31
N LYS A 192 -8.95 -13.93 3.67
CA LYS A 192 -9.30 -14.21 2.27
C LYS A 192 -8.19 -13.72 1.31
N ILE A 193 -7.60 -12.56 1.54
CA ILE A 193 -6.45 -12.06 0.77
C ILE A 193 -5.28 -13.04 0.91
N ALA A 194 -4.94 -13.42 2.15
CA ALA A 194 -3.86 -14.38 2.42
C ALA A 194 -4.12 -15.74 1.77
N THR A 195 -5.35 -16.25 1.82
CA THR A 195 -5.72 -17.50 1.11
C THR A 195 -5.49 -17.40 -0.39
N THR A 196 -5.79 -16.25 -0.98
CA THR A 196 -5.60 -16.02 -2.42
C THR A 196 -4.11 -16.03 -2.80
N PHE A 197 -3.26 -15.43 -1.98
CA PHE A 197 -1.85 -15.22 -2.31
C PHE A 197 -0.87 -16.14 -1.56
N GLN A 198 -1.30 -17.07 -0.71
CA GLN A 198 -0.44 -17.92 0.12
C GLN A 198 0.70 -18.64 -0.62
N ASN A 199 0.54 -18.84 -1.93
CA ASN A 199 1.52 -19.49 -2.80
C ASN A 199 2.10 -18.54 -3.87
N GLU A 200 1.92 -17.23 -3.75
CA GLU A 200 2.40 -16.24 -4.72
C GLU A 200 3.61 -15.46 -4.17
N PRO A 201 4.85 -15.85 -4.48
CA PRO A 201 6.05 -15.24 -3.92
C PRO A 201 6.32 -13.79 -4.40
N THR A 202 5.57 -13.32 -5.40
CA THR A 202 5.60 -11.91 -5.82
C THR A 202 5.05 -11.01 -4.72
N VAL A 203 4.05 -11.46 -3.98
CA VAL A 203 3.61 -10.80 -2.76
C VAL A 203 4.69 -11.05 -1.71
N LEU A 204 5.36 -9.99 -1.28
CA LEU A 204 6.37 -10.07 -0.24
C LEU A 204 5.73 -10.15 1.14
N GLY A 205 4.66 -9.40 1.35
CA GLY A 205 3.97 -9.39 2.64
C GLY A 205 2.74 -8.51 2.70
N TYR A 206 2.18 -8.46 3.90
CA TYR A 206 0.94 -7.80 4.27
C TYR A 206 1.23 -6.70 5.29
N ASP A 207 0.94 -5.46 4.93
CA ASP A 207 0.99 -4.28 5.81
C ASP A 207 -0.42 -4.11 6.40
N LEU A 208 -0.56 -4.47 7.68
CA LEU A 208 -1.87 -4.82 8.23
C LEU A 208 -2.81 -3.64 8.39
N LEU A 209 -2.29 -2.50 8.82
CA LEU A 209 -3.06 -1.28 9.07
C LEU A 209 -2.16 -0.07 8.79
N ASN A 210 -2.54 0.78 7.85
CA ASN A 210 -1.87 2.03 7.59
C ASN A 210 -2.12 3.05 8.72
N GLU A 211 -1.07 3.63 9.26
CA GLU A 211 -1.10 4.82 10.15
C GLU A 211 -2.16 4.76 11.27
N PRO A 212 -2.17 3.72 12.10
CA PRO A 212 -3.19 3.59 13.14
C PRO A 212 -3.06 4.68 14.21
N ILE A 213 -4.21 5.11 14.73
CA ILE A 213 -4.37 6.05 15.85
C ILE A 213 -3.69 7.39 15.58
N ALA A 214 -4.45 8.35 15.06
CA ALA A 214 -3.94 9.71 14.84
C ALA A 214 -3.51 10.37 16.17
N THR A 215 -2.59 11.33 16.08
CA THR A 215 -1.96 11.99 17.24
C THR A 215 -2.91 12.78 18.13
N HIS A 216 -4.09 13.14 17.62
CA HIS A 216 -5.10 13.91 18.38
C HIS A 216 -6.01 13.04 19.27
N PHE A 217 -5.91 11.70 19.19
CA PHE A 217 -6.62 10.81 20.09
C PHE A 217 -5.82 10.52 21.36
N ASP A 218 -6.53 10.13 22.44
CA ASP A 218 -5.90 9.76 23.70
C ASP A 218 -5.02 8.50 23.56
N ALA A 219 -3.72 8.72 23.54
CA ALA A 219 -2.73 7.66 23.41
C ALA A 219 -2.79 6.65 24.57
N ASN A 220 -3.12 7.08 25.79
CA ASN A 220 -3.23 6.16 26.93
C ASN A 220 -4.42 5.20 26.79
N TYR A 221 -5.46 5.65 26.10
CA TYR A 221 -6.66 4.84 25.87
C TYR A 221 -6.50 3.92 24.65
N PHE A 222 -5.94 4.41 23.53
CA PHE A 222 -5.91 3.67 22.27
C PHE A 222 -4.65 2.82 22.09
N ASN A 223 -3.47 3.30 22.46
CA ASN A 223 -2.21 2.59 22.20
C ASN A 223 -2.20 1.16 22.77
N PRO A 224 -2.73 0.87 23.97
CA PRO A 224 -2.78 -0.50 24.49
C PRO A 224 -3.65 -1.46 23.68
N LYS A 225 -4.53 -0.94 22.80
CA LYS A 225 -5.43 -1.75 21.97
C LYS A 225 -4.79 -2.16 20.62
N LEU A 226 -3.70 -1.51 20.18
CA LEU A 226 -3.13 -1.72 18.86
C LEU A 226 -2.54 -3.12 18.69
N GLU A 227 -1.59 -3.52 19.54
CA GLU A 227 -0.96 -4.84 19.45
C GLU A 227 -1.96 -6.00 19.61
N PRO A 228 -2.96 -5.98 20.50
CA PRO A 228 -4.01 -6.99 20.54
C PRO A 228 -4.77 -7.17 19.22
N VAL A 229 -5.08 -6.06 18.51
CA VAL A 229 -5.73 -6.12 17.19
C VAL A 229 -4.78 -6.74 16.17
N TYR A 230 -3.51 -6.35 16.14
CA TYR A 230 -2.51 -6.98 15.26
C TYR A 230 -2.38 -8.49 15.52
N ARG A 231 -2.31 -8.93 16.77
CA ARG A 231 -2.25 -10.35 17.12
C ARG A 231 -3.47 -11.12 16.61
N LYS A 232 -4.66 -10.53 16.69
CA LYS A 232 -5.90 -11.11 16.17
C LYS A 232 -5.85 -11.28 14.64
N ILE A 233 -5.38 -10.25 13.91
CA ILE A 233 -5.24 -10.29 12.45
C ILE A 233 -4.18 -11.31 12.02
N VAL A 234 -2.99 -11.28 12.64
CA VAL A 234 -1.89 -12.22 12.34
C VAL A 234 -2.34 -13.65 12.59
N SER A 235 -3.03 -13.92 13.71
CA SER A 235 -3.58 -15.26 13.98
C SER A 235 -4.49 -15.74 12.86
N GLY A 236 -5.38 -14.89 12.34
CA GLY A 236 -6.24 -15.21 11.21
C GLY A 236 -5.45 -15.50 9.92
N ILE A 237 -4.45 -14.69 9.61
CA ILE A 237 -3.57 -14.91 8.44
C ILE A 237 -2.82 -16.23 8.57
N ARG A 238 -2.24 -16.53 9.73
CA ARG A 238 -1.42 -17.74 9.97
C ARG A 238 -2.21 -19.05 9.91
N MET A 239 -3.53 -18.99 9.99
CA MET A 239 -4.39 -20.17 9.73
C MET A 239 -4.27 -20.66 8.28
N VAL A 240 -3.97 -19.76 7.33
CA VAL A 240 -3.96 -20.06 5.89
C VAL A 240 -2.60 -19.81 5.24
N ASP A 241 -1.81 -18.88 5.76
CA ASP A 241 -0.53 -18.45 5.18
C ASP A 241 0.58 -18.38 6.23
N LYS A 242 1.58 -19.23 6.06
CA LYS A 242 2.78 -19.31 6.91
C LYS A 242 4.02 -18.74 6.23
N ASN A 243 3.90 -18.24 5.01
CA ASN A 243 5.04 -17.88 4.17
C ASN A 243 5.33 -16.38 4.17
N HIS A 244 4.30 -15.56 4.03
CA HIS A 244 4.46 -14.12 3.83
C HIS A 244 4.84 -13.38 5.12
N ILE A 245 5.61 -12.31 4.92
CA ILE A 245 5.99 -11.39 5.98
C ILE A 245 4.75 -10.55 6.34
N VAL A 246 4.61 -10.23 7.63
CA VAL A 246 3.59 -9.31 8.11
C VAL A 246 4.28 -8.05 8.62
N PHE A 247 3.85 -6.90 8.12
CA PHE A 247 4.33 -5.60 8.54
C PHE A 247 3.37 -5.00 9.58
N LEU A 248 3.94 -4.45 10.65
CA LEU A 248 3.21 -3.79 11.72
C LEU A 248 3.64 -2.33 11.80
N GLY A 249 2.70 -1.43 11.63
CA GLY A 249 2.90 0.01 11.80
C GLY A 249 2.72 0.45 13.25
N GLY A 250 3.51 1.42 13.69
CA GLY A 250 3.39 2.00 15.03
C GLY A 250 2.10 2.81 15.21
N ALA A 251 1.78 3.19 16.44
CA ALA A 251 0.71 4.16 16.68
C ALA A 251 1.14 5.58 16.25
N GLN A 252 0.20 6.53 16.29
CA GLN A 252 0.42 7.93 15.93
C GLN A 252 1.03 8.09 14.54
N TRP A 253 0.28 7.66 13.54
CA TRP A 253 0.67 7.74 12.12
C TRP A 253 1.92 6.90 11.81
N ASP A 254 2.00 5.65 12.30
CA ASP A 254 3.16 4.75 12.19
C ASP A 254 4.46 5.30 12.81
N GLY A 255 4.36 6.36 13.61
CA GLY A 255 5.51 7.05 14.18
C GLY A 255 5.96 6.54 15.56
N ASN A 256 5.13 5.83 16.32
CA ASN A 256 5.40 5.48 17.71
C ASN A 256 5.56 3.96 17.90
N PHE A 257 6.80 3.51 18.05
CA PHE A 257 7.13 2.08 18.26
C PHE A 257 7.11 1.64 19.72
N LYS A 258 6.91 2.58 20.67
CA LYS A 258 6.82 2.24 22.10
C LYS A 258 5.57 1.42 22.44
N VAL A 259 4.63 1.34 21.50
CA VAL A 259 3.42 0.51 21.61
C VAL A 259 3.70 -1.00 21.49
N PHE A 260 4.87 -1.38 20.95
CA PHE A 260 5.21 -2.77 20.71
C PHE A 260 6.00 -3.40 21.86
N GLY A 261 5.59 -4.62 22.20
CA GLY A 261 6.37 -5.56 22.97
C GLY A 261 7.37 -6.37 22.11
N PRO A 262 7.93 -7.46 22.66
CA PRO A 262 8.72 -8.41 21.86
C PRO A 262 7.91 -8.97 20.69
N PRO A 263 8.57 -9.27 19.54
CA PRO A 263 7.93 -9.90 18.40
C PRO A 263 7.19 -11.18 18.79
N PHE A 264 5.99 -11.36 18.25
CA PHE A 264 5.11 -12.46 18.60
C PHE A 264 4.86 -13.45 17.46
N ASP A 265 5.52 -13.27 16.34
CA ASP A 265 5.51 -14.16 15.17
C ASP A 265 6.88 -14.10 14.50
N ASP A 266 7.33 -15.21 13.91
CA ASP A 266 8.68 -15.36 13.37
C ASP A 266 8.89 -14.59 12.05
N LYS A 267 7.84 -14.12 11.41
CA LYS A 267 7.88 -13.40 10.13
C LYS A 267 7.29 -12.00 10.25
N LEU A 268 7.58 -11.31 11.34
CA LEU A 268 7.25 -9.90 11.49
C LEU A 268 8.35 -9.01 10.94
N ALA A 269 7.94 -7.94 10.33
CA ALA A 269 8.70 -6.73 10.07
C ALA A 269 7.92 -5.53 10.60
N TYR A 270 8.60 -4.41 10.79
CA TYR A 270 7.96 -3.21 11.30
C TYR A 270 8.10 -2.08 10.31
N THR A 271 7.02 -1.32 10.14
CA THR A 271 6.98 -0.17 9.23
C THR A 271 6.81 1.12 10.01
N PHE A 272 7.47 2.17 9.56
CA PHE A 272 7.28 3.50 10.06
C PHE A 272 7.07 4.49 8.93
N HIS A 273 6.29 5.54 9.21
CA HIS A 273 6.06 6.67 8.33
C HIS A 273 6.63 7.94 8.95
N LYS A 274 7.22 8.79 8.15
CA LYS A 274 7.78 10.03 8.65
C LYS A 274 7.84 11.11 7.59
N TYR A 275 7.16 12.22 7.84
CA TYR A 275 7.01 13.36 6.95
C TYR A 275 7.49 14.67 7.61
N TRP A 276 7.89 15.63 6.83
CA TRP A 276 8.11 17.05 7.19
C TRP A 276 8.99 17.27 8.44
N PHE A 277 10.11 16.59 8.52
CA PHE A 277 11.06 16.70 9.63
C PHE A 277 12.44 17.16 9.13
N THR A 278 13.33 17.56 10.03
CA THR A 278 14.75 17.81 9.72
C THR A 278 15.48 16.48 9.53
N VAL A 279 16.00 16.24 8.33
CA VAL A 279 16.65 14.97 7.99
C VAL A 279 17.98 14.83 8.74
N ASN A 280 17.98 14.02 9.78
CA ASN A 280 19.15 13.62 10.55
C ASN A 280 18.93 12.26 11.18
N GLN A 281 19.99 11.65 11.73
CA GLN A 281 19.90 10.33 12.35
C GLN A 281 18.99 10.31 13.58
N GLU A 282 18.98 11.38 14.37
CA GLU A 282 18.15 11.48 15.59
C GLU A 282 16.67 11.27 15.26
N ALA A 283 16.22 11.78 14.12
CA ALA A 283 14.84 11.64 13.67
C ALA A 283 14.38 10.19 13.42
N ILE A 284 15.32 9.27 13.14
CA ILE A 284 15.02 7.84 12.90
C ILE A 284 15.59 6.93 13.99
N GLN A 285 16.20 7.50 15.06
CA GLN A 285 16.92 6.72 16.06
C GLN A 285 16.00 5.73 16.80
N GLU A 286 14.76 6.12 17.12
CA GLU A 286 13.79 5.23 17.78
C GLU A 286 13.59 3.92 16.99
N TYR A 287 13.52 3.99 15.68
CA TYR A 287 13.32 2.82 14.81
C TYR A 287 14.59 1.96 14.71
N LEU A 288 15.77 2.60 14.70
CA LEU A 288 17.05 1.90 14.76
C LEU A 288 17.23 1.16 16.09
N ASP A 289 16.94 1.82 17.20
CA ASP A 289 17.01 1.23 18.54
C ASP A 289 16.05 0.04 18.70
N PHE A 290 14.83 0.16 18.17
CA PHE A 290 13.85 -0.91 18.17
C PHE A 290 14.32 -2.09 17.33
N ARG A 291 14.81 -1.84 16.10
CA ARG A 291 15.41 -2.83 15.22
C ARG A 291 16.53 -3.59 15.91
N ASP A 292 17.42 -2.86 16.58
CA ASP A 292 18.59 -3.40 17.24
C ASP A 292 18.23 -4.19 18.49
N LYS A 293 17.28 -3.69 19.29
CA LYS A 293 16.80 -4.33 20.52
C LYS A 293 16.16 -5.70 20.25
N TYR A 294 15.33 -5.78 19.22
CA TYR A 294 14.55 -6.99 18.93
C TYR A 294 15.15 -7.85 17.81
N ASN A 295 16.20 -7.37 17.15
CA ASN A 295 16.83 -8.02 15.99
C ASN A 295 15.81 -8.40 14.90
N VAL A 296 15.02 -7.42 14.45
CA VAL A 296 13.94 -7.57 13.48
C VAL A 296 14.10 -6.58 12.34
N PRO A 297 13.58 -6.86 11.12
CA PRO A 297 13.59 -5.90 10.04
C PRO A 297 12.69 -4.70 10.35
N VAL A 298 13.18 -3.51 10.00
CA VAL A 298 12.42 -2.27 9.99
C VAL A 298 12.51 -1.65 8.60
N TRP A 299 11.43 -1.05 8.14
CA TRP A 299 11.29 -0.50 6.80
C TRP A 299 10.52 0.83 6.85
N MET A 300 10.93 1.80 6.05
CA MET A 300 10.18 3.04 5.86
C MET A 300 9.10 2.80 4.81
N GLY A 301 7.87 2.58 5.27
CA GLY A 301 6.72 2.21 4.44
C GLY A 301 6.13 3.36 3.68
N GLU A 302 6.26 4.58 4.21
CA GLU A 302 5.72 5.77 3.56
C GLU A 302 6.43 7.05 3.99
N SER A 303 6.76 7.87 3.00
CA SER A 303 7.23 9.25 3.16
C SER A 303 7.21 9.95 1.80
N GLY A 304 7.38 11.27 1.80
CA GLY A 304 7.39 12.03 0.56
C GLY A 304 6.91 13.46 0.74
N GLU A 305 6.19 13.98 -0.27
CA GLU A 305 5.51 15.27 -0.25
C GLU A 305 6.42 16.45 0.13
N ASN A 306 7.68 16.42 -0.35
CA ASN A 306 8.70 17.40 -0.01
C ASN A 306 9.54 17.80 -1.25
N THR A 307 10.58 18.63 -1.06
CA THR A 307 11.51 19.02 -2.13
C THR A 307 12.42 17.86 -2.54
N ASP A 308 12.96 17.95 -3.75
CA ASP A 308 13.90 16.94 -4.27
C ASP A 308 15.15 16.81 -3.38
N GLU A 309 15.67 17.92 -2.83
CA GLU A 309 16.81 17.93 -1.91
C GLU A 309 16.51 17.18 -0.61
N TRP A 310 15.32 17.42 -0.03
CA TRP A 310 14.88 16.71 1.16
C TRP A 310 14.73 15.22 0.90
N MET A 311 14.10 14.85 -0.22
CA MET A 311 13.90 13.47 -0.64
C MET A 311 15.23 12.73 -0.82
N SER A 312 16.19 13.36 -1.48
CA SER A 312 17.53 12.81 -1.68
C SER A 312 18.27 12.61 -0.36
N SER A 313 18.19 13.60 0.53
CA SER A 313 18.82 13.53 1.86
C SER A 313 18.22 12.39 2.70
N TYR A 314 16.89 12.27 2.68
CA TYR A 314 16.21 11.22 3.47
C TYR A 314 16.48 9.81 2.92
N ARG A 315 16.38 9.62 1.60
CA ARG A 315 16.79 8.37 0.97
C ARG A 315 18.23 7.97 1.35
N THR A 316 19.15 8.93 1.26
CA THR A 316 20.56 8.67 1.61
C THR A 316 20.74 8.28 3.07
N LEU A 317 20.01 8.94 3.97
CA LEU A 317 20.01 8.58 5.40
C LEU A 317 19.49 7.14 5.63
N LEU A 318 18.38 6.77 4.99
CA LEU A 318 17.82 5.42 5.12
C LEU A 318 18.79 4.35 4.60
N GLU A 319 19.33 4.55 3.40
CA GLU A 319 20.28 3.61 2.77
C GLU A 319 21.59 3.47 3.57
N LYS A 320 22.07 4.55 4.22
CA LYS A 320 23.22 4.51 5.13
C LYS A 320 23.02 3.53 6.29
N HIS A 321 21.78 3.31 6.70
CA HIS A 321 21.41 2.41 7.79
C HIS A 321 20.83 1.06 7.31
N ASP A 322 21.00 0.72 6.03
CA ASP A 322 20.43 -0.47 5.39
C ASP A 322 18.91 -0.58 5.55
N LEU A 323 18.21 0.57 5.63
CA LEU A 323 16.76 0.62 5.67
C LEU A 323 16.21 0.73 4.25
N GLY A 324 15.31 -0.19 3.90
CA GLY A 324 14.48 -0.07 2.70
C GLY A 324 13.47 1.06 2.84
N TRP A 325 12.92 1.51 1.71
CA TRP A 325 12.01 2.63 1.64
C TRP A 325 10.94 2.45 0.55
N CYS A 326 9.79 3.10 0.75
CA CYS A 326 8.71 3.19 -0.21
C CYS A 326 8.13 4.62 -0.17
N PHE A 327 8.45 5.42 -1.17
CA PHE A 327 8.02 6.81 -1.19
C PHE A 327 6.59 6.97 -1.70
N TRP A 328 5.94 8.07 -1.34
CA TRP A 328 4.58 8.46 -1.65
C TRP A 328 4.55 9.75 -2.48
N PRO A 329 3.64 9.89 -3.47
CA PRO A 329 2.90 8.85 -4.19
C PRO A 329 3.44 8.63 -5.61
N TYR A 330 2.95 7.60 -6.30
CA TYR A 330 3.30 7.34 -7.71
C TYR A 330 2.74 8.41 -8.67
N LYS A 331 1.43 8.67 -8.64
CA LYS A 331 0.74 9.68 -9.47
C LYS A 331 0.03 10.73 -8.63
N LYS A 332 0.04 11.99 -9.09
CA LYS A 332 -0.72 13.08 -8.48
C LYS A 332 -1.04 14.17 -9.50
N VAL A 333 -2.21 14.81 -9.38
CA VAL A 333 -2.62 15.90 -10.25
C VAL A 333 -1.75 17.13 -10.02
N ASP A 334 -1.18 17.68 -11.12
CA ASP A 334 -0.46 18.95 -11.15
C ASP A 334 0.54 19.08 -9.98
N ALA A 335 1.50 18.15 -9.91
CA ALA A 335 2.48 18.05 -8.83
C ALA A 335 3.87 17.65 -9.33
N THR A 336 4.89 18.03 -8.57
CA THR A 336 6.29 17.62 -8.81
C THR A 336 6.77 16.56 -7.83
N SER A 337 6.16 16.45 -6.64
CA SER A 337 6.49 15.48 -5.60
C SER A 337 5.82 14.10 -5.83
N CYS A 338 6.00 13.55 -7.03
CA CYS A 338 5.51 12.22 -7.43
C CYS A 338 6.28 11.76 -8.68
N VAL A 339 6.21 10.49 -9.02
CA VAL A 339 6.87 9.96 -10.23
C VAL A 339 6.23 10.52 -11.49
N ALA A 340 4.90 10.48 -11.59
CA ALA A 340 4.15 10.91 -12.76
C ALA A 340 3.09 11.97 -12.39
N SER A 341 3.26 13.17 -12.93
CA SER A 341 2.31 14.26 -12.76
C SER A 341 1.18 14.12 -13.79
N VAL A 342 -0.04 14.02 -13.30
CA VAL A 342 -1.26 14.07 -14.10
C VAL A 342 -1.51 15.52 -14.49
N ASN A 343 -1.63 15.81 -15.78
CA ASN A 343 -1.94 17.15 -16.24
C ASN A 343 -3.34 17.57 -15.75
N ARG A 344 -3.46 18.83 -15.29
CA ARG A 344 -4.74 19.35 -14.80
C ARG A 344 -5.78 19.26 -15.90
N PRO A 345 -6.92 18.59 -15.68
CA PRO A 345 -7.94 18.45 -16.70
C PRO A 345 -8.60 19.80 -17.06
N ALA A 346 -9.10 19.91 -18.29
CA ALA A 346 -9.97 21.05 -18.64
C ALA A 346 -11.21 21.08 -17.73
N ASP A 347 -11.69 22.26 -17.40
CA ASP A 347 -12.84 22.50 -16.50
C ASP A 347 -12.69 21.87 -15.08
N TRP A 348 -11.49 21.33 -14.69
CA TRP A 348 -11.32 20.71 -13.39
C TRP A 348 -11.58 21.66 -12.21
N ASP A 349 -11.34 22.96 -12.41
CA ASP A 349 -11.61 23.97 -11.38
C ASP A 349 -13.08 24.06 -11.01
N GLU A 350 -14.00 23.76 -11.93
CA GLU A 350 -15.44 23.70 -11.64
C GLU A 350 -15.75 22.54 -10.67
N VAL A 351 -15.10 21.39 -10.86
CA VAL A 351 -15.24 20.24 -9.96
C VAL A 351 -14.59 20.53 -8.60
N VAL A 352 -13.40 21.15 -8.58
CA VAL A 352 -12.71 21.55 -7.35
C VAL A 352 -13.53 22.57 -6.56
N ASN A 353 -14.08 23.59 -7.22
CA ASN A 353 -14.93 24.59 -6.58
C ASN A 353 -16.20 23.95 -6.01
N PHE A 354 -16.85 23.06 -6.77
CA PHE A 354 -17.98 22.31 -6.26
C PHE A 354 -17.63 21.47 -5.04
N ALA A 355 -16.50 20.73 -5.08
CA ALA A 355 -16.04 19.91 -3.96
C ALA A 355 -15.75 20.72 -2.69
N ASN A 356 -15.27 21.96 -2.84
CA ASN A 356 -14.86 22.82 -1.73
C ASN A 356 -16.01 23.72 -1.18
N ASN A 357 -17.10 23.89 -1.91
CA ASN A 357 -18.25 24.66 -1.46
C ASN A 357 -19.11 23.87 -0.45
N PRO A 358 -19.93 24.55 0.38
CA PRO A 358 -20.91 23.88 1.22
C PRO A 358 -21.85 23.00 0.40
N ARG A 359 -22.10 21.77 0.83
CA ARG A 359 -22.93 20.75 0.16
C ARG A 359 -23.70 19.87 1.15
N SER A 360 -24.00 20.42 2.32
CA SER A 360 -24.68 19.70 3.41
C SER A 360 -26.19 19.59 3.17
N THR A 361 -26.76 20.47 2.35
CA THR A 361 -28.19 20.48 2.01
C THR A 361 -28.41 20.31 0.50
N PHE A 362 -29.59 19.81 0.13
CA PHE A 362 -29.96 19.69 -1.28
C PHE A 362 -29.98 21.04 -2.02
N GLU A 363 -30.30 22.12 -1.32
CA GLU A 363 -30.26 23.45 -1.89
C GLU A 363 -28.83 23.91 -2.19
N GLU A 364 -27.88 23.69 -1.28
CA GLU A 364 -26.47 23.99 -1.49
C GLU A 364 -25.89 23.19 -2.66
N VAL A 365 -26.18 21.89 -2.74
CA VAL A 365 -25.77 21.05 -3.87
C VAL A 365 -26.31 21.61 -5.20
N ARG A 366 -27.60 21.94 -5.27
CA ARG A 366 -28.21 22.51 -6.50
C ARG A 366 -27.59 23.84 -6.90
N LYS A 367 -27.31 24.72 -5.93
CA LYS A 367 -26.74 26.05 -6.19
C LYS A 367 -25.26 25.96 -6.62
N ALA A 368 -24.49 25.05 -6.04
CA ALA A 368 -23.06 24.91 -6.30
C ALA A 368 -22.78 24.11 -7.57
N ARG A 369 -23.72 23.29 -8.05
CA ARG A 369 -23.51 22.34 -9.13
C ARG A 369 -23.21 23.05 -10.46
N PRO A 370 -22.04 22.75 -11.11
CA PRO A 370 -21.69 23.32 -12.40
C PRO A 370 -22.61 22.86 -13.53
N ALA A 371 -22.51 23.53 -14.68
CA ALA A 371 -23.22 23.12 -15.91
C ALA A 371 -22.80 21.70 -16.30
N LYS A 372 -23.77 20.89 -16.79
CA LYS A 372 -23.54 19.48 -17.15
C LYS A 372 -22.37 19.28 -18.14
N GLU A 373 -22.27 20.17 -19.12
CA GLU A 373 -21.18 20.13 -20.12
C GLU A 373 -19.81 20.24 -19.46
N LYS A 374 -19.62 21.19 -18.54
CA LYS A 374 -18.35 21.36 -17.81
C LYS A 374 -18.02 20.15 -16.94
N ILE A 375 -19.02 19.57 -16.27
CA ILE A 375 -18.84 18.33 -15.49
C ILE A 375 -18.34 17.21 -16.40
N ASN A 376 -19.00 16.98 -17.52
CA ASN A 376 -18.65 15.92 -18.47
C ASN A 376 -17.25 16.13 -19.06
N ASN A 377 -16.91 17.36 -19.43
CA ASN A 377 -15.58 17.72 -19.93
C ASN A 377 -14.51 17.45 -18.86
N ALA A 378 -14.73 17.92 -17.62
CA ALA A 378 -13.78 17.76 -16.52
C ALA A 378 -13.53 16.28 -16.19
N LEU A 379 -14.60 15.49 -15.98
CA LEU A 379 -14.48 14.07 -15.62
C LEU A 379 -13.92 13.24 -16.78
N GLY A 380 -14.35 13.50 -18.02
CA GLY A 380 -13.81 12.82 -19.20
C GLY A 380 -12.32 13.12 -19.40
N ALA A 381 -11.92 14.40 -19.35
CA ALA A 381 -10.51 14.80 -19.44
C ALA A 381 -9.67 14.23 -18.29
N PHE A 382 -10.22 14.15 -17.08
CA PHE A 382 -9.53 13.53 -15.95
C PHE A 382 -9.22 12.05 -16.21
N LEU A 383 -10.21 11.27 -16.66
CA LEU A 383 -10.03 9.84 -16.97
C LEU A 383 -9.05 9.59 -18.11
N GLU A 384 -8.87 10.53 -19.02
CA GLU A 384 -7.83 10.47 -20.05
C GLU A 384 -6.45 10.87 -19.51
N ASN A 385 -6.38 11.96 -18.73
CA ASN A 385 -5.11 12.51 -18.24
C ASN A 385 -4.41 11.61 -17.22
N ILE A 386 -5.15 10.75 -16.51
CA ILE A 386 -4.55 9.78 -15.56
C ILE A 386 -3.85 8.60 -16.26
N LYS A 387 -4.08 8.38 -17.56
CA LYS A 387 -3.34 7.37 -18.32
C LYS A 387 -1.86 7.75 -18.39
N LEU A 388 -0.96 6.78 -18.21
CA LEU A 388 0.49 7.04 -18.19
C LEU A 388 0.98 7.83 -19.40
N ALA A 389 0.48 7.51 -20.59
CA ALA A 389 0.88 8.20 -21.82
C ALA A 389 0.59 9.71 -21.84
N ASN A 390 -0.32 10.17 -20.98
CA ASN A 390 -0.72 11.58 -20.85
C ASN A 390 -0.11 12.25 -19.60
N CYS A 391 0.67 11.51 -18.82
CA CYS A 391 1.35 12.02 -17.63
C CYS A 391 2.75 12.56 -17.98
N ARG A 392 3.22 13.51 -17.19
CA ARG A 392 4.60 14.02 -17.26
C ARG A 392 5.44 13.37 -16.15
N LEU A 393 6.57 12.78 -16.51
CA LEU A 393 7.53 12.27 -15.53
C LEU A 393 8.31 13.40 -14.87
N ASN A 394 8.43 13.37 -13.55
CA ASN A 394 9.17 14.38 -12.76
C ASN A 394 10.61 13.92 -12.58
N ARG A 395 11.49 14.35 -13.50
CA ARG A 395 12.92 13.96 -13.48
C ARG A 395 13.65 14.37 -12.21
N GLY A 396 13.35 15.53 -11.64
CA GLY A 396 13.92 15.98 -10.37
C GLY A 396 13.63 14.99 -9.24
N TYR A 397 12.36 14.60 -9.10
CA TYR A 397 11.92 13.60 -8.11
C TYR A 397 12.60 12.23 -8.32
N LEU A 398 12.69 11.76 -9.57
CA LEU A 398 13.38 10.50 -9.90
C LEU A 398 14.87 10.53 -9.54
N ASN A 399 15.55 11.63 -9.86
CA ASN A 399 16.95 11.84 -9.51
C ASN A 399 17.15 11.87 -7.99
N ALA A 400 16.26 12.53 -7.24
CA ALA A 400 16.28 12.57 -5.79
C ALA A 400 16.17 11.16 -5.16
N LEU A 401 15.37 10.29 -5.77
CA LEU A 401 15.25 8.88 -5.37
C LEU A 401 16.41 7.99 -5.86
N GLY A 402 17.34 8.52 -6.65
CA GLY A 402 18.45 7.76 -7.21
C GLY A 402 18.00 6.70 -8.23
N VAL A 403 16.87 6.93 -8.90
CA VAL A 403 16.28 6.04 -9.91
C VAL A 403 16.14 6.77 -11.25
N GLY A 404 15.79 6.05 -12.31
CA GLY A 404 15.50 6.67 -13.62
C GLY A 404 16.70 6.88 -14.53
N GLN A 405 17.90 6.43 -14.17
CA GLN A 405 19.10 6.54 -15.03
C GLN A 405 18.97 5.77 -16.37
N ALA A 406 18.05 4.84 -16.46
CA ALA A 406 17.83 4.01 -17.66
C ALA A 406 16.83 4.60 -18.67
N ILE A 407 16.35 5.84 -18.46
CA ILE A 407 15.34 6.49 -19.32
C ILE A 407 15.93 7.73 -20.04
N GLU A 408 17.23 7.77 -20.25
CA GLU A 408 17.86 8.75 -21.13
C GLU A 408 17.63 8.45 -22.61
#